data_805b76bc668d0553c43ff61bcbad440e
#
_entry.id   805b76bc668d0553c43ff61bcbad440e
#
_cell.length_a   1.000
_cell.length_b   1.000
_cell.length_c   1.000
_cell.angle_alpha   90.00
_cell.angle_beta   90.00
_cell.angle_gamma   90.00
#
_symmetry.space_group_name_H-M   'P 1'
#
loop_
_entity.id
_entity.type
_entity.pdbx_description
1 polymer ?
#
loop_
_entity_poly.entity_id
_entity_poly.type
_entity_poly.pdbx_seq_one_letter_code
_entity_poly.pdbx_strand_id
1 'polypeptide(L)'
;LFCFAVIYLPEGLFMHTYVNTDSCCMLSTAMMVYALICVYRDGINVRNSLWMSGGIILCALSYYNAYGYIVSCILLFVMFFLQKKESGGYSYDWKKMLKYGCFIAAVVLIGIGWWFIRSYIVLDGDLLGLATREKMAIQYAIESVNPLTMQTYQSMGYTVFEMFRERYTLSGLFHSFVGAFGSMSIYGSIWLYRAYKVFFAAGTVGALLHLIRYKKRRKISGREWFFHINMLYC
;
A
#
# COMPACT_ATOMS: atom_id res chain seq x y z
N LEU A 1 -13.46 -13.02 -9.96
CA LEU A 1 -13.34 -11.92 -10.94
C LEU A 1 -12.30 -10.89 -10.51
N PHE A 2 -12.36 -10.37 -9.25
CA PHE A 2 -11.39 -9.39 -8.72
C PHE A 2 -9.94 -9.89 -8.80
N CYS A 3 -9.64 -11.07 -8.25
CA CYS A 3 -8.29 -11.65 -8.32
C CYS A 3 -7.79 -11.79 -9.76
N PHE A 4 -8.68 -12.17 -10.68
CA PHE A 4 -8.35 -12.27 -12.10
C PHE A 4 -7.97 -10.91 -12.68
N ALA A 5 -8.75 -9.87 -12.39
CA ALA A 5 -8.50 -8.52 -12.87
C ALA A 5 -7.17 -7.94 -12.35
N VAL A 6 -6.81 -8.24 -11.08
CA VAL A 6 -5.54 -7.81 -10.48
C VAL A 6 -4.36 -8.58 -11.06
N ILE A 7 -4.47 -9.91 -11.20
CA ILE A 7 -3.39 -10.76 -11.74
C ILE A 7 -3.08 -10.42 -13.20
N TYR A 8 -4.10 -10.13 -14.00
CA TYR A 8 -3.95 -9.83 -15.42
C TYR A 8 -3.84 -8.34 -15.73
N LEU A 9 -3.62 -7.48 -14.72
CA LEU A 9 -3.26 -6.08 -14.97
C LEU A 9 -1.92 -6.04 -15.72
N PRO A 10 -1.84 -5.42 -16.90
CA PRO A 10 -0.62 -5.46 -17.73
C PRO A 10 0.64 -4.98 -16.99
N GLU A 11 0.53 -3.90 -16.22
CA GLU A 11 1.64 -3.40 -15.39
C GLU A 11 2.03 -4.42 -14.31
N GLY A 12 1.05 -5.07 -13.67
CA GLY A 12 1.31 -6.14 -12.69
C GLY A 12 2.06 -7.31 -13.31
N LEU A 13 1.64 -7.77 -14.50
CA LEU A 13 2.35 -8.82 -15.22
C LEU A 13 3.78 -8.40 -15.58
N PHE A 14 3.95 -7.18 -16.08
CA PHE A 14 5.27 -6.66 -16.44
C PHE A 14 6.20 -6.58 -15.23
N MET A 15 5.74 -6.08 -14.09
CA MET A 15 6.53 -6.01 -12.86
C MET A 15 7.02 -7.37 -12.36
N HIS A 16 6.35 -8.47 -12.72
CA HIS A 16 6.76 -9.83 -12.36
C HIS A 16 7.73 -10.47 -13.37
N THR A 17 7.99 -9.83 -14.52
CA THR A 17 8.87 -10.38 -15.56
C THR A 17 10.35 -10.03 -15.40
N TYR A 18 10.68 -9.10 -14.51
CA TYR A 18 12.06 -8.70 -14.26
C TYR A 18 12.35 -8.57 -12.77
N VAL A 19 13.61 -8.59 -12.40
CA VAL A 19 14.05 -8.50 -11.01
C VAL A 19 13.88 -7.07 -10.51
N ASN A 20 12.87 -6.85 -9.68
CA ASN A 20 12.63 -5.58 -9.00
C ASN A 20 12.05 -5.78 -7.60
N THR A 21 12.01 -4.72 -6.81
CA THR A 21 11.45 -4.71 -5.46
C THR A 21 9.93 -4.61 -5.44
N ASP A 22 9.31 -4.16 -6.53
CA ASP A 22 7.87 -3.90 -6.61
C ASP A 22 7.05 -5.19 -6.52
N SER A 23 7.54 -6.28 -7.11
CA SER A 23 6.90 -7.61 -7.00
C SER A 23 6.83 -8.09 -5.55
N CYS A 24 7.91 -7.89 -4.79
CA CYS A 24 7.93 -8.20 -3.35
C CYS A 24 7.00 -7.29 -2.56
N CYS A 25 6.91 -6.01 -2.94
CA CYS A 25 5.98 -5.05 -2.36
C CYS A 25 4.53 -5.47 -2.59
N MET A 26 4.16 -5.89 -3.81
CA MET A 26 2.81 -6.40 -4.12
C MET A 26 2.48 -7.64 -3.29
N LEU A 27 3.41 -8.60 -3.19
CA LEU A 27 3.23 -9.78 -2.36
C LEU A 27 3.04 -9.41 -0.89
N SER A 28 3.86 -8.51 -0.35
CA SER A 28 3.77 -8.07 1.04
C SER A 28 2.43 -7.42 1.37
N THR A 29 1.93 -6.57 0.47
CA THR A 29 0.61 -5.94 0.60
C THR A 29 -0.50 -6.98 0.55
N ALA A 30 -0.44 -7.94 -0.37
CA ALA A 30 -1.40 -9.03 -0.45
C ALA A 30 -1.40 -9.89 0.84
N MET A 31 -0.22 -10.17 1.43
CA MET A 31 -0.12 -10.89 2.71
C MET A 31 -0.76 -10.10 3.86
N MET A 32 -0.51 -8.79 3.96
CA MET A 32 -1.13 -7.94 4.97
C MET A 32 -2.66 -7.89 4.83
N VAL A 33 -3.17 -7.68 3.62
CA VAL A 33 -4.61 -7.68 3.32
C VAL A 33 -5.24 -9.04 3.66
N TYR A 34 -4.60 -10.15 3.27
CA TYR A 34 -5.05 -11.49 3.61
C TYR A 34 -5.13 -11.69 5.13
N ALA A 35 -4.10 -11.29 5.86
CA ALA A 35 -4.09 -11.38 7.32
C ALA A 35 -5.23 -10.58 7.95
N LEU A 36 -5.47 -9.34 7.47
CA LEU A 36 -6.57 -8.49 7.93
C LEU A 36 -7.95 -9.11 7.66
N ILE A 37 -8.15 -9.70 6.49
CA ILE A 37 -9.39 -10.44 6.15
C ILE A 37 -9.59 -11.63 7.07
N CYS A 38 -8.53 -12.41 7.33
CA CYS A 38 -8.58 -13.53 8.27
C CYS A 38 -8.89 -13.07 9.70
N VAL A 39 -8.27 -11.96 10.16
CA VAL A 39 -8.58 -11.37 11.47
C VAL A 39 -10.04 -10.90 11.54
N TYR A 40 -10.55 -10.32 10.48
CA TYR A 40 -11.95 -9.89 10.41
C TYR A 40 -12.93 -11.06 10.48
N ARG A 41 -12.64 -12.16 9.77
CA ARG A 41 -13.50 -13.33 9.68
C ARG A 41 -13.43 -14.22 10.92
N ASP A 42 -12.20 -14.58 11.33
CA ASP A 42 -11.94 -15.65 12.31
C ASP A 42 -11.45 -15.10 13.65
N GLY A 43 -11.27 -13.78 13.76
CA GLY A 43 -10.65 -13.12 14.90
C GLY A 43 -9.12 -13.23 14.90
N ILE A 44 -8.49 -12.51 15.84
CA ILE A 44 -7.03 -12.52 15.96
C ILE A 44 -6.55 -13.81 16.63
N ASN A 45 -5.55 -14.44 16.04
CA ASN A 45 -4.85 -15.62 16.54
C ASN A 45 -3.38 -15.58 16.10
N VAL A 46 -2.58 -16.53 16.58
CA VAL A 46 -1.14 -16.59 16.29
C VAL A 46 -0.86 -16.72 14.78
N ARG A 47 -1.63 -17.55 14.07
CA ARG A 47 -1.45 -17.77 12.64
C ARG A 47 -1.67 -16.47 11.84
N ASN A 48 -2.77 -15.75 12.11
CA ASN A 48 -3.08 -14.50 11.43
C ASN A 48 -2.06 -13.41 11.78
N SER A 49 -1.57 -13.39 13.02
CA SER A 49 -0.50 -12.49 13.46
C SER A 49 0.82 -12.77 12.73
N LEU A 50 1.17 -14.03 12.50
CA LEU A 50 2.36 -14.40 11.73
C LEU A 50 2.25 -13.99 10.25
N TRP A 51 1.08 -14.17 9.61
CA TRP A 51 0.85 -13.67 8.26
C TRP A 51 1.02 -12.14 8.18
N MET A 52 0.47 -11.42 9.16
CA MET A 52 0.60 -9.97 9.27
C MET A 52 2.06 -9.56 9.46
N SER A 53 2.77 -10.20 10.39
CA SER A 53 4.20 -9.95 10.63
C SER A 53 5.04 -10.23 9.38
N GLY A 54 4.79 -11.34 8.69
CA GLY A 54 5.48 -11.71 7.46
C GLY A 54 5.28 -10.67 6.34
N GLY A 55 4.05 -10.18 6.18
CA GLY A 55 3.75 -9.10 5.24
C GLY A 55 4.48 -7.80 5.60
N ILE A 56 4.48 -7.40 6.87
CA ILE A 56 5.20 -6.20 7.34
C ILE A 56 6.71 -6.34 7.13
N ILE A 57 7.31 -7.49 7.47
CA ILE A 57 8.74 -7.76 7.29
C ILE A 57 9.11 -7.65 5.81
N LEU A 58 8.35 -8.33 4.95
CA LEU A 58 8.62 -8.31 3.51
C LEU A 58 8.48 -6.90 2.93
N CYS A 59 7.47 -6.14 3.34
CA CYS A 59 7.26 -4.76 2.94
C CYS A 59 8.44 -3.87 3.37
N ALA A 60 8.84 -3.98 4.64
CA ALA A 60 9.91 -3.15 5.20
C ALA A 60 11.28 -3.42 4.56
N LEU A 61 11.55 -4.66 4.13
CA LEU A 61 12.79 -5.04 3.47
C LEU A 61 12.77 -4.83 1.95
N SER A 62 11.59 -4.64 1.34
CA SER A 62 11.47 -4.53 -0.11
C SER A 62 11.55 -3.09 -0.59
N TYR A 63 10.69 -2.20 -0.08
CA TYR A 63 10.52 -0.89 -0.67
C TYR A 63 9.98 0.15 0.32
N TYR A 64 10.80 1.15 0.66
CA TYR A 64 10.43 2.15 1.66
C TYR A 64 9.21 3.01 1.28
N ASN A 65 8.94 3.23 -0.01
CA ASN A 65 7.75 3.96 -0.46
C ASN A 65 6.43 3.23 -0.11
N ALA A 66 6.50 1.92 0.14
CA ALA A 66 5.36 1.11 0.53
C ALA A 66 5.05 1.13 2.04
N TYR A 67 5.82 1.84 2.84
CA TYR A 67 5.61 1.90 4.30
C TYR A 67 4.23 2.46 4.69
N GLY A 68 3.58 3.20 3.79
CA GLY A 68 2.18 3.62 3.97
C GLY A 68 1.23 2.44 4.18
N TYR A 69 1.47 1.29 3.54
CA TYR A 69 0.66 0.08 3.74
C TYR A 69 0.85 -0.51 5.15
N ILE A 70 2.05 -0.41 5.71
CA ILE A 70 2.31 -0.84 7.10
C ILE A 70 1.50 0.02 8.07
N VAL A 71 1.50 1.34 7.87
CA VAL A 71 0.71 2.27 8.69
C VAL A 71 -0.78 1.94 8.60
N SER A 72 -1.31 1.75 7.39
CA SER A 72 -2.71 1.34 7.16
C SER A 72 -3.03 0.01 7.86
N CYS A 73 -2.13 -0.96 7.76
CA CYS A 73 -2.28 -2.26 8.42
C CYS A 73 -2.35 -2.13 9.94
N ILE A 74 -1.49 -1.30 10.55
CA ILE A 74 -1.48 -1.04 12.00
C ILE A 74 -2.79 -0.36 12.43
N LEU A 75 -3.24 0.66 11.70
CA LEU A 75 -4.49 1.36 11.99
C LEU A 75 -5.70 0.41 11.97
N LEU A 76 -5.80 -0.42 10.93
CA LEU A 76 -6.85 -1.43 10.83
C LEU A 76 -6.76 -2.46 11.95
N PHE A 77 -5.55 -2.94 12.27
CA PHE A 77 -5.32 -3.86 13.39
C PHE A 77 -5.84 -3.28 14.69
N VAL A 78 -5.48 -2.04 15.02
CA VAL A 78 -5.95 -1.37 16.25
C VAL A 78 -7.47 -1.27 16.28
N MET A 79 -8.11 -0.97 15.16
CA MET A 79 -9.57 -0.85 15.08
C MET A 79 -10.32 -2.16 15.24
N PHE A 80 -9.73 -3.33 14.96
CA PHE A 80 -10.38 -4.63 15.17
C PHE A 80 -10.75 -4.90 16.63
N PHE A 81 -10.09 -4.26 17.59
CA PHE A 81 -10.36 -4.45 19.01
C PHE A 81 -11.47 -3.54 19.56
N LEU A 82 -12.03 -2.66 18.71
CA LEU A 82 -13.20 -1.86 19.06
C LEU A 82 -14.46 -2.70 18.91
N GLN A 83 -15.07 -3.10 20.02
CA GLN A 83 -16.27 -3.94 20.08
C GLN A 83 -17.49 -3.10 20.45
N LYS A 84 -18.61 -3.34 19.76
CA LYS A 84 -19.89 -2.74 20.11
C LYS A 84 -20.54 -3.54 21.23
N LYS A 85 -20.92 -2.89 22.34
CA LYS A 85 -21.66 -3.52 23.44
C LYS A 85 -23.12 -3.70 23.09
N GLU A 86 -23.75 -4.76 23.60
CA GLU A 86 -25.20 -5.00 23.45
C GLU A 86 -26.06 -3.89 24.12
N SER A 87 -25.55 -3.27 25.20
CA SER A 87 -26.18 -2.17 25.91
C SER A 87 -26.10 -0.80 25.21
N GLY A 88 -25.56 -0.74 24.01
CA GLY A 88 -25.23 0.51 23.30
C GLY A 88 -23.94 1.14 23.85
N GLY A 89 -23.04 1.50 22.95
CA GLY A 89 -21.68 1.98 23.26
C GLY A 89 -20.60 1.04 22.74
N TYR A 90 -19.33 1.45 22.92
CA TYR A 90 -18.18 0.70 22.46
C TYR A 90 -17.32 0.30 23.65
N SER A 91 -16.72 -0.90 23.57
CA SER A 91 -15.65 -1.33 24.47
C SER A 91 -14.41 -1.65 23.64
N TYR A 92 -13.26 -1.47 24.24
CA TYR A 92 -11.98 -1.74 23.60
C TYR A 92 -11.23 -2.82 24.38
N ASP A 93 -10.83 -3.90 23.69
CA ASP A 93 -10.10 -5.01 24.31
C ASP A 93 -8.58 -4.73 24.27
N TRP A 94 -8.14 -3.86 25.21
CA TRP A 94 -6.74 -3.45 25.33
C TRP A 94 -5.81 -4.63 25.62
N LYS A 95 -6.24 -5.58 26.44
CA LYS A 95 -5.40 -6.73 26.82
C LYS A 95 -5.06 -7.58 25.61
N LYS A 96 -6.08 -7.90 24.81
CA LYS A 96 -5.93 -8.70 23.60
C LYS A 96 -5.15 -7.96 22.53
N MET A 97 -5.41 -6.67 22.34
CA MET A 97 -4.68 -5.81 21.41
C MET A 97 -3.20 -5.74 21.75
N LEU A 98 -2.86 -5.45 23.01
CA LEU A 98 -1.46 -5.39 23.45
C LEU A 98 -0.77 -6.74 23.32
N LYS A 99 -1.42 -7.85 23.73
CA LYS A 99 -0.86 -9.20 23.60
C LYS A 99 -0.41 -9.50 22.16
N TYR A 100 -1.30 -9.36 21.21
CA TYR A 100 -1.00 -9.67 19.81
C TYR A 100 -0.18 -8.57 19.13
N GLY A 101 -0.36 -7.31 19.51
CA GLY A 101 0.46 -6.19 19.04
C GLY A 101 1.93 -6.34 19.43
N CYS A 102 2.22 -6.67 20.70
CA CYS A 102 3.57 -6.96 21.16
C CYS A 102 4.16 -8.21 20.49
N PHE A 103 3.33 -9.25 20.26
CA PHE A 103 3.77 -10.44 19.53
C PHE A 103 4.18 -10.09 18.10
N ILE A 104 3.33 -9.35 17.36
CA ILE A 104 3.63 -8.90 16.00
C ILE A 104 4.89 -8.03 15.99
N ALA A 105 4.98 -7.05 16.90
CA ALA A 105 6.13 -6.16 17.00
C ALA A 105 7.43 -6.94 17.26
N ALA A 106 7.41 -7.92 18.16
CA ALA A 106 8.59 -8.76 18.45
C ALA A 106 9.03 -9.56 17.22
N VAL A 107 8.09 -10.21 16.51
CA VAL A 107 8.40 -10.98 15.29
C VAL A 107 8.96 -10.07 14.21
N VAL A 108 8.35 -8.88 14.02
CA VAL A 108 8.81 -7.90 13.04
C VAL A 108 10.21 -7.39 13.39
N LEU A 109 10.46 -7.01 14.64
CA LEU A 109 11.79 -6.53 15.08
C LEU A 109 12.88 -7.59 14.90
N ILE A 110 12.59 -8.86 15.18
CA ILE A 110 13.53 -9.95 14.90
C ILE A 110 13.77 -10.08 13.40
N GLY A 111 12.73 -9.99 12.58
CA GLY A 111 12.82 -10.16 11.14
C GLY A 111 13.56 -9.04 10.40
N ILE A 112 13.42 -7.78 10.85
CA ILE A 112 14.01 -6.62 10.16
C ILE A 112 15.15 -5.96 10.95
N GLY A 113 15.26 -6.19 12.26
CA GLY A 113 16.21 -5.48 13.13
C GLY A 113 17.66 -5.64 12.70
N TRP A 114 18.05 -6.84 12.28
CA TRP A 114 19.40 -7.11 11.77
C TRP A 114 19.75 -6.24 10.56
N TRP A 115 18.78 -5.96 9.66
CA TRP A 115 18.99 -5.12 8.49
C TRP A 115 19.25 -3.66 8.89
N PHE A 116 18.45 -3.12 9.79
CA PHE A 116 18.62 -1.75 10.27
C PHE A 116 19.92 -1.57 11.07
N ILE A 117 20.29 -2.56 11.89
CA ILE A 117 21.57 -2.56 12.60
C ILE A 117 22.73 -2.56 11.59
N ARG A 118 22.66 -3.44 10.59
CA ARG A 118 23.65 -3.47 9.52
C ARG A 118 23.73 -2.13 8.77
N SER A 119 22.59 -1.58 8.37
CA SER A 119 22.55 -0.30 7.67
C SER A 119 23.15 0.84 8.51
N TYR A 120 22.81 0.90 9.79
CA TYR A 120 23.36 1.87 10.72
C TYR A 120 24.89 1.79 10.80
N ILE A 121 25.46 0.59 10.88
CA ILE A 121 26.91 0.36 10.98
C ILE A 121 27.60 0.65 9.64
N VAL A 122 27.05 0.20 8.52
CA VAL A 122 27.70 0.29 7.20
C VAL A 122 27.55 1.67 6.55
N LEU A 123 26.44 2.37 6.85
CA LEU A 123 26.08 3.66 6.24
C LEU A 123 26.20 4.85 7.23
N ASP A 124 27.12 4.73 8.21
CA ASP A 124 27.44 5.81 9.17
C ASP A 124 26.20 6.45 9.83
N GLY A 125 25.27 5.62 10.29
CA GLY A 125 24.05 6.06 10.98
C GLY A 125 22.81 6.21 10.08
N ASP A 126 22.91 6.02 8.77
CA ASP A 126 21.79 6.11 7.86
C ASP A 126 20.98 4.79 7.84
N LEU A 127 19.99 4.68 8.75
CA LEU A 127 19.17 3.48 8.93
C LEU A 127 18.44 3.01 7.68
N LEU A 128 17.98 3.92 6.84
CA LEU A 128 17.20 3.64 5.63
C LEU A 128 18.01 3.76 4.34
N GLY A 129 19.24 4.24 4.42
CA GLY A 129 20.11 4.48 3.27
C GLY A 129 19.66 5.67 2.38
N LEU A 130 18.74 6.51 2.88
CA LEU A 130 18.18 7.61 2.09
C LEU A 130 19.18 8.76 1.89
N ALA A 131 19.88 9.16 2.96
CA ALA A 131 20.90 10.20 2.87
C ALA A 131 22.09 9.74 2.01
N THR A 132 22.50 8.48 2.18
CA THR A 132 23.56 7.85 1.37
C THR A 132 23.16 7.80 -0.11
N ARG A 133 21.93 7.37 -0.41
CA ARG A 133 21.39 7.34 -1.77
C ARG A 133 21.38 8.74 -2.40
N GLU A 134 20.91 9.76 -1.68
CA GLU A 134 20.87 11.14 -2.16
C GLU A 134 22.27 11.65 -2.47
N LYS A 135 23.24 11.43 -1.56
CA LYS A 135 24.64 11.78 -1.76
C LYS A 135 25.22 11.14 -3.02
N MET A 136 24.97 9.83 -3.23
CA MET A 136 25.44 9.12 -4.41
C MET A 136 24.72 9.60 -5.69
N ALA A 137 23.42 9.93 -5.62
CA ALA A 137 22.69 10.48 -6.75
C ALA A 137 23.21 11.85 -7.15
N ILE A 138 23.53 12.73 -6.21
CA ILE A 138 24.15 14.02 -6.48
C ILE A 138 25.51 13.86 -7.15
N GLN A 139 26.32 12.88 -6.71
CA GLN A 139 27.70 12.70 -7.18
C GLN A 139 27.78 12.02 -8.55
N TYR A 140 26.90 11.06 -8.84
CA TYR A 140 27.05 10.15 -9.98
C TYR A 140 25.91 10.19 -10.98
N ALA A 141 24.77 10.81 -10.67
CA ALA A 141 23.67 10.88 -11.63
C ALA A 141 23.97 11.84 -12.78
N ILE A 142 23.49 11.48 -13.95
CA ILE A 142 23.49 12.37 -15.12
C ILE A 142 22.64 13.61 -14.84
N GLU A 143 22.93 14.71 -15.49
CA GLU A 143 22.32 16.03 -15.22
C GLU A 143 20.77 16.00 -15.26
N SER A 144 20.20 15.23 -16.17
CA SER A 144 18.74 15.12 -16.34
C SER A 144 17.99 14.46 -15.19
N VAL A 145 18.67 13.70 -14.31
CA VAL A 145 18.09 13.02 -13.13
C VAL A 145 18.83 13.34 -11.84
N ASN A 146 19.77 14.29 -11.88
CA ASN A 146 20.48 14.73 -10.69
C ASN A 146 19.53 15.54 -9.77
N PRO A 147 19.43 15.20 -8.47
CA PRO A 147 18.54 15.89 -7.53
C PRO A 147 18.70 17.41 -7.45
N LEU A 148 19.91 17.94 -7.76
CA LEU A 148 20.20 19.38 -7.72
C LEU A 148 19.72 20.13 -8.97
N THR A 149 19.69 19.45 -10.12
CA THR A 149 19.38 20.08 -11.43
C THR A 149 18.03 19.69 -11.99
N MET A 150 17.46 18.56 -11.51
CA MET A 150 16.18 18.06 -11.97
C MET A 150 15.03 19.01 -11.59
N GLN A 151 14.27 19.43 -12.59
CA GLN A 151 13.06 20.20 -12.37
C GLN A 151 11.98 19.34 -11.73
N THR A 152 11.50 19.74 -10.56
CA THR A 152 10.37 19.14 -9.85
C THR A 152 9.20 20.10 -9.87
N TYR A 153 7.98 19.60 -9.68
CA TYR A 153 6.80 20.46 -9.56
C TYR A 153 6.98 21.51 -8.45
N GLN A 154 7.65 21.15 -7.35
CA GLN A 154 7.97 22.07 -6.26
C GLN A 154 8.95 23.15 -6.69
N SER A 155 10.02 22.81 -7.42
CA SER A 155 10.99 23.80 -7.92
C SER A 155 10.39 24.74 -8.97
N MET A 156 9.34 24.31 -9.68
CA MET A 156 8.55 25.10 -10.62
C MET A 156 7.47 25.96 -9.92
N GLY A 157 7.36 25.90 -8.59
CA GLY A 157 6.39 26.68 -7.82
C GLY A 157 4.95 26.13 -7.81
N TYR A 158 4.73 24.93 -8.31
CA TYR A 158 3.40 24.33 -8.27
C TYR A 158 2.98 23.91 -6.86
N THR A 159 1.75 24.23 -6.49
CA THR A 159 1.10 23.66 -5.30
C THR A 159 0.66 22.23 -5.59
N VAL A 160 0.45 21.42 -4.52
CA VAL A 160 -0.04 20.05 -4.66
C VAL A 160 -1.35 19.99 -5.43
N PHE A 161 -2.24 20.95 -5.22
CA PHE A 161 -3.52 21.01 -5.93
C PHE A 161 -3.35 21.30 -7.44
N GLU A 162 -2.45 22.22 -7.78
CA GLU A 162 -2.11 22.54 -9.18
C GLU A 162 -1.47 21.35 -9.88
N MET A 163 -0.60 20.62 -9.19
CA MET A 163 0.00 19.38 -9.70
C MET A 163 -1.06 18.33 -10.09
N PHE A 164 -2.10 18.12 -9.25
CA PHE A 164 -3.20 17.20 -9.58
C PHE A 164 -4.15 17.74 -10.66
N ARG A 165 -4.27 19.05 -10.79
CA ARG A 165 -5.09 19.71 -11.80
C ARG A 165 -4.45 19.65 -13.19
N GLU A 166 -3.13 19.56 -13.27
CA GLU A 166 -2.41 19.42 -14.53
C GLU A 166 -2.95 18.21 -15.32
N ARG A 167 -3.40 18.48 -16.53
CA ARG A 167 -4.13 17.52 -17.39
C ARG A 167 -3.36 16.22 -17.63
N TYR A 168 -2.03 16.31 -17.62
CA TYR A 168 -1.17 15.16 -17.90
C TYR A 168 -0.86 14.31 -16.67
N THR A 169 -0.88 14.87 -15.46
CA THR A 169 -0.53 14.13 -14.24
C THR A 169 -1.51 12.99 -13.97
N LEU A 170 -2.82 13.25 -13.95
CA LEU A 170 -3.84 12.20 -13.72
C LEU A 170 -3.87 11.18 -14.87
N SER A 171 -3.73 11.65 -16.11
CA SER A 171 -3.68 10.75 -17.26
C SER A 171 -2.41 9.92 -17.25
N GLY A 172 -1.27 10.50 -16.90
CA GLY A 172 0.01 9.81 -16.76
C GLY A 172 -0.03 8.75 -15.67
N LEU A 173 -0.56 9.09 -14.50
CA LEU A 173 -0.77 8.14 -13.39
C LEU A 173 -1.66 6.96 -13.80
N PHE A 174 -2.75 7.24 -14.51
CA PHE A 174 -3.62 6.17 -14.99
C PHE A 174 -2.92 5.27 -16.02
N HIS A 175 -2.17 5.85 -16.97
CA HIS A 175 -1.42 5.07 -17.94
C HIS A 175 -0.34 4.23 -17.28
N SER A 176 0.40 4.80 -16.33
CA SER A 176 1.41 4.10 -15.54
C SER A 176 0.80 2.95 -14.72
N PHE A 177 -0.38 3.15 -14.13
CA PHE A 177 -1.09 2.13 -13.37
C PHE A 177 -1.56 0.96 -14.24
N VAL A 178 -2.04 1.22 -15.47
CA VAL A 178 -2.54 0.17 -16.37
C VAL A 178 -1.42 -0.55 -17.09
N GLY A 179 -0.39 0.18 -17.54
CA GLY A 179 0.75 -0.38 -18.26
C GLY A 179 1.60 0.70 -18.92
N ALA A 180 2.71 1.07 -18.27
CA ALA A 180 3.77 1.89 -18.82
C ALA A 180 5.09 1.13 -18.66
N PHE A 181 5.49 0.44 -19.70
CA PHE A 181 6.58 -0.54 -19.70
C PHE A 181 7.95 0.10 -19.89
N GLY A 182 8.99 -0.67 -19.58
CA GLY A 182 10.37 -0.21 -19.61
C GLY A 182 10.61 0.87 -18.56
N SER A 183 11.31 1.94 -18.92
CA SER A 183 11.49 3.14 -18.08
C SER A 183 10.31 4.12 -18.19
N MET A 184 9.07 3.62 -18.20
CA MET A 184 7.83 4.38 -18.42
C MET A 184 7.76 5.08 -19.79
N SER A 185 8.44 4.53 -20.78
CA SER A 185 8.54 5.09 -22.14
C SER A 185 7.74 4.34 -23.19
N ILE A 186 7.35 3.09 -22.89
CA ILE A 186 6.59 2.24 -23.82
C ILE A 186 5.16 2.12 -23.32
N TYR A 187 4.23 2.62 -24.10
CA TYR A 187 2.80 2.60 -23.77
C TYR A 187 2.06 1.56 -24.59
N GLY A 188 1.01 0.99 -24.00
CA GLY A 188 0.10 0.09 -24.69
C GLY A 188 -0.81 0.80 -25.69
N SER A 189 -1.63 0.02 -26.40
CA SER A 189 -2.64 0.58 -27.31
C SER A 189 -3.65 1.45 -26.56
N ILE A 190 -4.13 2.54 -27.18
CA ILE A 190 -5.15 3.41 -26.62
C ILE A 190 -6.44 2.66 -26.25
N TRP A 191 -6.74 1.59 -26.98
CA TRP A 191 -7.90 0.74 -26.71
C TRP A 191 -7.79 -0.01 -25.40
N LEU A 192 -6.56 -0.41 -25.00
CA LEU A 192 -6.28 -1.02 -23.71
C LEU A 192 -6.69 -0.08 -22.57
N TYR A 193 -6.21 1.17 -22.61
CA TYR A 193 -6.54 2.16 -21.56
C TYR A 193 -8.04 2.51 -21.53
N ARG A 194 -8.69 2.58 -22.69
CA ARG A 194 -10.15 2.80 -22.77
C ARG A 194 -10.90 1.64 -22.13
N ALA A 195 -10.52 0.39 -22.42
CA ALA A 195 -11.15 -0.79 -21.83
C ALA A 195 -11.00 -0.81 -20.30
N TYR A 196 -9.80 -0.50 -19.78
CA TYR A 196 -9.60 -0.41 -18.34
C TYR A 196 -10.36 0.76 -17.70
N LYS A 197 -10.47 1.91 -18.35
CA LYS A 197 -11.32 3.02 -17.87
C LYS A 197 -12.78 2.58 -17.69
N VAL A 198 -13.34 1.90 -18.69
CA VAL A 198 -14.71 1.36 -18.62
C VAL A 198 -14.83 0.32 -17.51
N PHE A 199 -13.86 -0.59 -17.39
CA PHE A 199 -13.83 -1.61 -16.35
C PHE A 199 -13.81 -1.02 -14.95
N PHE A 200 -12.93 -0.05 -14.66
CA PHE A 200 -12.87 0.62 -13.37
C PHE A 200 -14.10 1.45 -13.07
N ALA A 201 -14.64 2.17 -14.08
CA ALA A 201 -15.89 2.92 -13.93
C ALA A 201 -17.05 1.99 -13.57
N ALA A 202 -17.19 0.87 -14.28
CA ALA A 202 -18.23 -0.13 -14.00
C ALA A 202 -18.05 -0.76 -12.60
N GLY A 203 -16.81 -1.07 -12.21
CA GLY A 203 -16.49 -1.57 -10.87
C GLY A 203 -16.84 -0.57 -9.77
N THR A 204 -16.50 0.69 -9.95
CA THR A 204 -16.82 1.77 -9.01
C THR A 204 -18.34 1.97 -8.87
N VAL A 205 -19.06 2.04 -10.00
CA VAL A 205 -20.52 2.15 -10.00
C VAL A 205 -21.15 0.93 -9.31
N GLY A 206 -20.67 -0.28 -9.61
CA GLY A 206 -21.12 -1.52 -8.97
C GLY A 206 -20.92 -1.51 -7.46
N ALA A 207 -19.75 -1.06 -7.00
CA ALA A 207 -19.43 -0.93 -5.57
C ALA A 207 -20.33 0.10 -4.88
N LEU A 208 -20.54 1.27 -5.49
CA LEU A 208 -21.44 2.29 -4.97
C LEU A 208 -22.89 1.81 -4.87
N LEU A 209 -23.40 1.16 -5.92
CA LEU A 209 -24.74 0.56 -5.92
C LEU A 209 -24.87 -0.53 -4.86
N HIS A 210 -23.84 -1.35 -4.67
CA HIS A 210 -23.80 -2.35 -3.61
C HIS A 210 -23.87 -1.70 -2.24
N LEU A 211 -23.07 -0.67 -1.97
CA LEU A 211 -23.07 0.07 -0.70
C LEU A 211 -24.42 0.71 -0.41
N ILE A 212 -25.06 1.33 -1.41
CA ILE A 212 -26.39 1.95 -1.26
C ILE A 212 -27.45 0.88 -0.93
N ARG A 213 -27.46 -0.25 -1.65
CA ARG A 213 -28.38 -1.35 -1.39
C ARG A 213 -28.15 -2.01 -0.05
N TYR A 214 -26.90 -2.19 0.34
CA TYR A 214 -26.51 -2.78 1.61
C TYR A 214 -26.89 -1.89 2.79
N LYS A 215 -26.65 -0.58 2.71
CA LYS A 215 -27.08 0.41 3.70
C LYS A 215 -28.60 0.40 3.93
N LYS A 216 -29.38 0.14 2.87
CA LYS A 216 -30.85 0.05 2.96
C LYS A 216 -31.33 -1.23 3.67
N ARG A 217 -30.54 -2.31 3.66
CA ARG A 217 -30.90 -3.63 4.21
C ARG A 217 -30.34 -3.91 5.61
N ARG A 218 -29.22 -3.28 5.99
CA ARG A 218 -28.56 -3.44 7.29
C ARG A 218 -28.05 -2.08 7.79
N LYS A 219 -28.22 -1.83 9.11
CA LYS A 219 -27.50 -0.73 9.78
C LYS A 219 -26.00 -1.12 9.82
N ILE A 220 -25.23 -0.62 8.87
CA ILE A 220 -23.78 -0.82 8.82
C ILE A 220 -23.17 -0.21 10.08
N SER A 221 -22.40 -0.99 10.83
CA SER A 221 -21.66 -0.44 11.97
C SER A 221 -20.54 0.49 11.43
N GLY A 222 -20.18 1.53 12.20
CA GLY A 222 -19.09 2.43 11.80
C GLY A 222 -17.77 1.68 11.54
N ARG A 223 -17.55 0.54 12.20
CA ARG A 223 -16.41 -0.37 12.00
C ARG A 223 -16.40 -1.02 10.61
N GLU A 224 -17.55 -1.50 10.15
CA GLU A 224 -17.67 -2.08 8.80
C GLU A 224 -17.44 -1.03 7.72
N TRP A 225 -17.94 0.19 7.93
CA TRP A 225 -17.74 1.33 7.04
C TRP A 225 -16.26 1.70 6.90
N PHE A 226 -15.56 1.80 8.02
CA PHE A 226 -14.14 2.13 8.04
C PHE A 226 -13.30 1.02 7.39
N PHE A 227 -13.63 -0.25 7.63
CA PHE A 227 -12.98 -1.38 6.98
C PHE A 227 -13.13 -1.32 5.46
N HIS A 228 -14.36 -1.10 4.97
CA HIS A 228 -14.61 -1.00 3.54
C HIS A 228 -13.89 0.21 2.89
N ILE A 229 -13.85 1.35 3.57
CA ILE A 229 -13.13 2.52 3.06
C ILE A 229 -11.63 2.23 2.98
N ASN A 230 -11.01 1.67 4.04
CA ASN A 230 -9.58 1.37 4.00
C ASN A 230 -9.22 0.29 2.98
N MET A 231 -10.08 -0.71 2.75
CA MET A 231 -9.89 -1.69 1.68
C MET A 231 -9.98 -1.10 0.26
N LEU A 232 -10.58 0.09 0.10
CA LEU A 232 -10.60 0.82 -1.17
C LEU A 232 -9.33 1.67 -1.37
N TYR A 233 -8.58 1.97 -0.30
CA TYR A 233 -7.33 2.74 -0.35
C TYR A 233 -6.07 1.87 -0.37
N CYS A 234 -6.18 0.56 -0.10
CA CYS A 234 -5.12 -0.43 -0.27
C CYS A 234 -5.23 -1.14 -1.61
#